data_7832746346a9c749877f2dff31cc37b2
#
_entry.id   7832746346a9c749877f2dff31cc37b2
#
_cell.length_a   1.000
_cell.length_b   1.000
_cell.length_c   1.000
_cell.angle_alpha   90.00
_cell.angle_beta   90.00
_cell.angle_gamma   90.00
#
_symmetry.space_group_name_H-M   'P 1'
#
loop_
_entity.id
_entity.type
_entity.pdbx_description
1 polymer ?
#
loop_
_entity_poly.entity_id
_entity_poly.type
_entity_poly.pdbx_seq_one_letter_code
_entity_poly.pdbx_strand_id
1 'polypeptide(L)'
;MRLNCPYPCYRTHQNAAPKKEKMTKAISLVFFDMDGVLLDTVSSWRYVHEYFGTTNERSIMPYLRGEIDYLEFIRRDVSLWKKDERHIEKETLQNIMNKIPFIPGAQECISFLRTHQIHTAIVTAGIDLLAKRVASDLGIEYVFANEVNVGADGRLTGEGVLHVELMQKDKNIQALAEKLHIPLSACAAVGNSCFDIPMFDVCGLGIAFNPEDSCVVQSADLVIKDKDLHKLIPVFDSYIQQPIQQ
;
A
#
# COMPACT_ATOMS: atom_id res chain seq x y z
N MET A 1 19.52 5.36 -15.52
CA MET A 1 18.22 5.83 -16.03
C MET A 1 17.60 6.69 -14.93
N ARG A 2 17.34 7.97 -15.13
CA ARG A 2 16.63 8.77 -14.13
C ARG A 2 15.16 8.42 -14.28
N LEU A 3 14.65 7.62 -13.37
CA LEU A 3 13.21 7.43 -13.20
C LEU A 3 12.67 8.79 -12.71
N ASN A 4 11.99 9.52 -13.54
CA ASN A 4 11.41 10.81 -13.17
C ASN A 4 10.16 10.53 -12.33
N CYS A 5 10.19 10.92 -11.06
CA CYS A 5 8.96 10.95 -10.26
C CYS A 5 8.03 12.03 -10.84
N PRO A 6 6.83 11.69 -11.32
CA PRO A 6 5.91 12.68 -11.90
C PRO A 6 5.18 13.50 -10.81
N TYR A 7 5.36 13.17 -9.54
CA TYR A 7 4.65 13.76 -8.41
C TYR A 7 5.52 14.76 -7.65
N PRO A 8 4.92 15.74 -6.95
CA PRO A 8 5.66 16.58 -6.02
C PRO A 8 6.34 15.68 -4.99
N CYS A 9 7.67 15.74 -4.95
CA CYS A 9 8.47 14.84 -4.13
C CYS A 9 8.13 15.03 -2.65
N TYR A 10 7.75 13.96 -1.97
CA TYR A 10 7.48 13.92 -0.53
C TYR A 10 8.57 14.62 0.31
N ARG A 11 9.85 14.44 -0.06
CA ARG A 11 10.99 15.05 0.64
C ARG A 11 11.10 16.56 0.47
N THR A 12 10.49 17.16 -0.56
CA THR A 12 10.50 18.62 -0.73
C THR A 12 9.55 19.33 0.23
N HIS A 13 8.65 18.60 0.87
CA HIS A 13 7.61 19.11 1.77
C HIS A 13 7.84 18.77 3.23
N GLN A 14 8.83 17.94 3.57
CA GLN A 14 9.18 17.64 4.95
C GLN A 14 10.57 18.15 5.31
N ASN A 15 10.67 18.87 6.44
CA ASN A 15 11.91 19.03 7.18
C ASN A 15 12.47 17.64 7.47
N ALA A 16 13.79 17.45 7.30
CA ALA A 16 14.50 16.17 7.40
C ALA A 16 13.82 15.17 8.33
N ALA A 17 13.41 14.02 7.77
CA ALA A 17 12.80 12.96 8.55
C ALA A 17 13.69 12.62 9.76
N PRO A 18 13.11 12.34 10.96
CA PRO A 18 13.89 11.89 12.09
C PRO A 18 14.69 10.66 11.66
N LYS A 19 15.97 10.57 12.10
CA LYS A 19 16.79 9.40 11.83
C LYS A 19 16.08 8.19 12.42
N LYS A 20 15.60 7.29 11.54
CA LYS A 20 15.02 6.01 11.98
C LYS A 20 16.07 5.17 12.71
N GLU A 21 15.65 4.45 13.72
CA GLU A 21 16.47 3.37 14.26
C GLU A 21 16.56 2.26 13.22
N LYS A 22 17.78 1.93 12.79
CA LYS A 22 18.00 0.78 11.91
C LYS A 22 17.55 -0.50 12.62
N MET A 23 17.15 -1.49 11.84
CA MET A 23 16.79 -2.81 12.36
C MET A 23 17.93 -3.39 13.18
N THR A 24 17.67 -3.55 14.48
CA THR A 24 18.63 -4.11 15.45
C THR A 24 18.12 -5.41 16.07
N LYS A 25 16.86 -5.80 15.76
CA LYS A 25 16.18 -6.97 16.28
C LYS A 25 15.60 -7.80 15.14
N ALA A 26 15.21 -9.04 15.43
CA ALA A 26 14.46 -9.85 14.49
C ALA A 26 13.17 -9.14 14.05
N ILE A 27 12.78 -9.32 12.79
CA ILE A 27 11.51 -8.83 12.26
C ILE A 27 10.35 -9.46 13.03
N SER A 28 9.40 -8.63 13.45
CA SER A 28 8.18 -9.09 14.14
C SER A 28 6.90 -8.65 13.42
N LEU A 29 6.98 -7.63 12.54
CA LEU A 29 5.84 -7.11 11.79
C LEU A 29 6.30 -6.60 10.43
N VAL A 30 5.59 -6.99 9.37
CA VAL A 30 5.85 -6.53 8.00
C VAL A 30 4.61 -5.83 7.44
N PHE A 31 4.82 -4.61 6.96
CA PHE A 31 3.82 -3.80 6.26
C PHE A 31 4.05 -3.89 4.76
N PHE A 32 2.98 -4.13 4.03
CA PHE A 32 2.99 -4.16 2.57
C PHE A 32 2.09 -3.07 2.02
N ASP A 33 2.57 -2.34 1.00
CA ASP A 33 1.63 -1.71 0.08
C ASP A 33 0.90 -2.80 -0.72
N MET A 34 -0.21 -2.45 -1.33
CA MET A 34 -1.03 -3.40 -2.09
C MET A 34 -0.76 -3.34 -3.58
N ASP A 35 -0.99 -2.16 -4.18
CA ASP A 35 -0.89 -1.96 -5.62
C ASP A 35 0.58 -1.91 -6.05
N GLY A 36 0.98 -2.74 -7.02
CA GLY A 36 2.38 -2.86 -7.46
C GLY A 36 3.30 -3.68 -6.53
N VAL A 37 2.79 -4.13 -5.36
CA VAL A 37 3.54 -4.94 -4.39
C VAL A 37 2.92 -6.32 -4.21
N LEU A 38 1.68 -6.42 -3.77
CA LEU A 38 0.94 -7.70 -3.65
C LEU A 38 0.15 -8.02 -4.92
N LEU A 39 -0.33 -6.99 -5.60
CA LEU A 39 -1.13 -7.07 -6.81
C LEU A 39 -0.38 -6.51 -8.03
N ASP A 40 -0.54 -7.16 -9.15
CA ASP A 40 0.02 -6.73 -10.44
C ASP A 40 -0.85 -5.64 -11.08
N THR A 41 -0.83 -4.48 -10.48
CA THR A 41 -1.47 -3.26 -10.99
C THR A 41 -0.70 -2.02 -10.52
N VAL A 42 -0.73 -0.97 -11.30
CA VAL A 42 -0.15 0.32 -10.88
C VAL A 42 -1.01 0.99 -9.80
N SER A 43 -2.32 0.87 -9.92
CA SER A 43 -3.28 1.43 -8.96
C SER A 43 -4.64 0.77 -9.13
N SER A 44 -5.26 0.36 -8.04
CA SER A 44 -6.62 -0.18 -8.02
C SER A 44 -7.65 0.83 -8.53
N TRP A 45 -7.49 2.11 -8.20
CA TRP A 45 -8.32 3.20 -8.73
C TRP A 45 -8.20 3.30 -10.25
N ARG A 46 -6.98 3.36 -10.76
CA ARG A 46 -6.71 3.44 -12.19
C ARG A 46 -7.25 2.22 -12.94
N TYR A 47 -7.14 1.03 -12.38
CA TYR A 47 -7.66 -0.20 -12.97
C TYR A 47 -9.16 -0.14 -13.21
N VAL A 48 -9.92 0.39 -12.26
CA VAL A 48 -11.37 0.60 -12.42
C VAL A 48 -11.66 1.67 -13.47
N HIS A 49 -10.90 2.77 -13.49
CA HIS A 49 -11.04 3.79 -14.54
C HIS A 49 -10.79 3.23 -15.95
N GLU A 50 -9.75 2.41 -16.10
CA GLU A 50 -9.45 1.76 -17.39
C GLU A 50 -10.60 0.86 -17.85
N TYR A 51 -11.25 0.14 -16.93
CA TYR A 51 -12.44 -0.66 -17.25
C TYR A 51 -13.60 0.19 -17.81
N PHE A 52 -13.79 1.40 -17.30
CA PHE A 52 -14.84 2.32 -17.74
C PHE A 52 -14.38 3.26 -18.88
N GLY A 53 -13.17 3.13 -19.37
CA GLY A 53 -12.61 4.05 -20.38
C GLY A 53 -12.49 5.49 -19.88
N THR A 54 -12.30 5.68 -18.58
CA THR A 54 -12.11 6.98 -17.92
C THR A 54 -10.71 7.12 -17.33
N THR A 55 -10.39 8.26 -16.73
CA THR A 55 -9.10 8.54 -16.08
C THR A 55 -9.31 9.37 -14.82
N ASN A 56 -8.44 9.19 -13.83
CA ASN A 56 -8.45 9.98 -12.58
C ASN A 56 -7.46 11.15 -12.57
N GLU A 57 -6.89 11.54 -13.69
CA GLU A 57 -5.93 12.65 -13.76
C GLU A 57 -6.51 13.97 -13.22
N ARG A 58 -7.84 14.16 -13.40
CA ARG A 58 -8.57 15.36 -12.93
C ARG A 58 -8.83 15.38 -11.43
N SER A 59 -8.60 14.29 -10.73
CA SER A 59 -8.75 14.15 -9.27
C SER A 59 -7.40 13.94 -8.58
N ILE A 60 -6.55 13.05 -9.09
CA ILE A 60 -5.28 12.72 -8.42
C ILE A 60 -4.32 13.91 -8.37
N MET A 61 -4.18 14.68 -9.45
CA MET A 61 -3.27 15.83 -9.46
C MET A 61 -3.72 16.97 -8.54
N PRO A 62 -4.99 17.40 -8.53
CA PRO A 62 -5.50 18.35 -7.54
C PRO A 62 -5.35 17.85 -6.09
N TYR A 63 -5.60 16.55 -5.84
CA TYR A 63 -5.39 15.96 -4.51
C TYR A 63 -3.93 16.08 -4.07
N LEU A 64 -2.97 15.67 -4.90
CA LEU A 64 -1.54 15.74 -4.58
C LEU A 64 -1.03 17.17 -4.36
N ARG A 65 -1.71 18.18 -4.92
CA ARG A 65 -1.42 19.59 -4.70
C ARG A 65 -2.14 20.18 -3.48
N GLY A 66 -2.98 19.39 -2.80
CA GLY A 66 -3.79 19.85 -1.67
C GLY A 66 -4.92 20.79 -2.08
N GLU A 67 -5.32 20.80 -3.35
CA GLU A 67 -6.42 21.62 -3.88
C GLU A 67 -7.80 20.99 -3.56
N ILE A 68 -7.82 19.67 -3.37
CA ILE A 68 -9.00 18.90 -2.92
C ILE A 68 -8.56 17.92 -1.83
N ASP A 69 -9.48 17.53 -0.98
CA ASP A 69 -9.28 16.45 -0.01
C ASP A 69 -9.52 15.06 -0.64
N TYR A 70 -9.23 14.00 0.13
CA TYR A 70 -9.40 12.64 -0.35
C TYR A 70 -10.87 12.25 -0.58
N LEU A 71 -11.80 12.81 0.18
CA LEU A 71 -13.22 12.52 0.01
C LEU A 71 -13.74 13.12 -1.30
N GLU A 72 -13.28 14.32 -1.64
CA GLU A 72 -13.59 14.92 -2.95
C GLU A 72 -12.92 14.13 -4.10
N PHE A 73 -11.71 13.58 -3.88
CA PHE A 73 -11.09 12.64 -4.82
C PHE A 73 -12.00 11.43 -5.06
N ILE A 74 -12.49 10.77 -3.99
CA ILE A 74 -13.45 9.64 -4.10
C ILE A 74 -14.69 10.04 -4.88
N ARG A 75 -15.32 11.19 -4.55
CA ARG A 75 -16.54 11.65 -5.23
C ARG A 75 -16.33 11.80 -6.73
N ARG A 76 -15.22 12.44 -7.12
CA ARG A 76 -14.89 12.65 -8.53
C ARG A 76 -14.67 11.34 -9.26
N ASP A 77 -13.89 10.44 -8.70
CA ASP A 77 -13.57 9.15 -9.32
C ASP A 77 -14.81 8.27 -9.45
N VAL A 78 -15.55 8.06 -8.35
CA VAL A 78 -16.77 7.24 -8.35
C VAL A 78 -17.84 7.82 -9.26
N SER A 79 -17.91 9.17 -9.41
CA SER A 79 -18.86 9.82 -10.32
C SER A 79 -18.68 9.40 -11.78
N LEU A 80 -17.51 8.92 -12.16
CA LEU A 80 -17.19 8.44 -13.51
C LEU A 80 -17.48 6.93 -13.69
N TRP A 81 -17.73 6.20 -12.60
CA TRP A 81 -18.02 4.76 -12.62
C TRP A 81 -19.55 4.54 -12.66
N LYS A 82 -20.12 4.73 -13.85
CA LYS A 82 -21.57 4.65 -14.05
C LYS A 82 -21.94 3.61 -15.09
N LYS A 83 -23.11 3.01 -14.88
CA LYS A 83 -23.84 2.23 -15.86
C LYS A 83 -25.28 2.73 -15.87
N ASP A 84 -25.82 3.04 -17.06
CA ASP A 84 -27.18 3.56 -17.24
C ASP A 84 -27.45 4.80 -16.35
N GLU A 85 -26.50 5.77 -16.36
CA GLU A 85 -26.53 7.02 -15.58
C GLU A 85 -26.53 6.84 -14.04
N ARG A 86 -26.37 5.62 -13.54
CA ARG A 86 -26.30 5.32 -12.11
C ARG A 86 -24.90 4.84 -11.72
N HIS A 87 -24.51 5.11 -10.49
CA HIS A 87 -23.28 4.51 -9.94
C HIS A 87 -23.39 2.98 -9.99
N ILE A 88 -22.26 2.32 -10.18
CA ILE A 88 -22.19 0.86 -10.21
C ILE A 88 -22.54 0.25 -8.86
N GLU A 89 -22.96 -1.00 -8.90
CA GLU A 89 -23.15 -1.82 -7.70
C GLU A 89 -21.81 -2.24 -7.11
N LYS A 90 -21.76 -2.42 -5.80
CA LYS A 90 -20.61 -2.94 -5.06
C LYS A 90 -20.08 -4.23 -5.69
N GLU A 91 -20.97 -5.15 -6.04
CA GLU A 91 -20.63 -6.43 -6.66
C GLU A 91 -19.93 -6.23 -8.02
N THR A 92 -20.41 -5.28 -8.82
CA THR A 92 -19.74 -4.92 -10.08
C THR A 92 -18.32 -4.44 -9.86
N LEU A 93 -18.10 -3.54 -8.88
CA LEU A 93 -16.77 -3.07 -8.52
C LEU A 93 -15.87 -4.22 -8.06
N GLN A 94 -16.38 -5.10 -7.19
CA GLN A 94 -15.64 -6.29 -6.73
C GLN A 94 -15.27 -7.21 -7.89
N ASN A 95 -16.21 -7.48 -8.81
CA ASN A 95 -15.96 -8.34 -9.98
C ASN A 95 -14.92 -7.76 -10.95
N ILE A 96 -14.85 -6.43 -11.07
CA ILE A 96 -13.79 -5.75 -11.84
C ILE A 96 -12.45 -5.98 -11.15
N MET A 97 -12.33 -5.64 -9.87
CA MET A 97 -11.09 -5.68 -9.13
C MET A 97 -10.57 -7.11 -8.87
N ASN A 98 -11.47 -8.10 -8.78
CA ASN A 98 -11.09 -9.51 -8.61
C ASN A 98 -10.29 -10.08 -9.79
N LYS A 99 -10.27 -9.40 -10.93
CA LYS A 99 -9.45 -9.77 -12.10
C LYS A 99 -8.00 -9.35 -11.97
N ILE A 100 -7.66 -8.50 -11.00
CA ILE A 100 -6.28 -8.07 -10.77
C ILE A 100 -5.50 -9.27 -10.20
N PRO A 101 -4.45 -9.75 -10.90
CA PRO A 101 -3.69 -10.90 -10.43
C PRO A 101 -2.76 -10.54 -9.28
N PHE A 102 -2.41 -11.53 -8.48
CA PHE A 102 -1.32 -11.42 -7.51
C PHE A 102 0.03 -11.36 -8.23
N ILE A 103 0.98 -10.66 -7.64
CA ILE A 103 2.39 -10.76 -8.04
C ILE A 103 2.89 -12.16 -7.68
N PRO A 104 3.71 -12.80 -8.54
CA PRO A 104 4.30 -14.10 -8.26
C PRO A 104 4.98 -14.16 -6.89
N GLY A 105 4.77 -15.24 -6.16
CA GLY A 105 5.34 -15.45 -4.83
C GLY A 105 4.59 -14.77 -3.68
N ALA A 106 3.46 -14.08 -3.94
CA ALA A 106 2.71 -13.40 -2.87
C ALA A 106 2.23 -14.38 -1.79
N GLN A 107 1.63 -15.50 -2.21
CA GLN A 107 1.13 -16.51 -1.28
C GLN A 107 2.26 -17.15 -0.47
N GLU A 108 3.35 -17.49 -1.12
CA GLU A 108 4.51 -18.14 -0.51
C GLU A 108 5.21 -17.19 0.47
N CYS A 109 5.39 -15.93 0.10
CA CYS A 109 6.00 -14.91 0.94
C CYS A 109 5.19 -14.67 2.23
N ILE A 110 3.89 -14.47 2.12
CA ILE A 110 3.02 -14.26 3.29
C ILE A 110 2.94 -15.53 4.13
N SER A 111 2.84 -16.71 3.50
CA SER A 111 2.85 -17.99 4.20
C SER A 111 4.14 -18.22 4.99
N PHE A 112 5.29 -17.83 4.41
CA PHE A 112 6.58 -17.88 5.09
C PHE A 112 6.59 -17.02 6.35
N LEU A 113 6.16 -15.76 6.26
CA LEU A 113 6.10 -14.85 7.41
C LEU A 113 5.18 -15.40 8.52
N ARG A 114 4.00 -15.89 8.15
CA ARG A 114 3.05 -16.48 9.09
C ARG A 114 3.60 -17.71 9.80
N THR A 115 4.31 -18.59 9.08
CA THR A 115 4.93 -19.78 9.66
C THR A 115 5.98 -19.42 10.72
N HIS A 116 6.64 -18.27 10.56
CA HIS A 116 7.59 -17.73 11.53
C HIS A 116 6.97 -16.79 12.56
N GLN A 117 5.62 -16.76 12.66
CA GLN A 117 4.88 -15.95 13.64
C GLN A 117 5.16 -14.43 13.51
N ILE A 118 5.45 -13.99 12.28
CA ILE A 118 5.63 -12.58 11.96
C ILE A 118 4.28 -12.00 11.54
N HIS A 119 3.84 -10.96 12.22
CA HIS A 119 2.62 -10.24 11.88
C HIS A 119 2.73 -9.59 10.50
N THR A 120 1.60 -9.54 9.80
CA THR A 120 1.52 -8.94 8.46
C THR A 120 0.38 -7.94 8.37
N ALA A 121 0.61 -6.83 7.68
CA ALA A 121 -0.38 -5.77 7.48
C ALA A 121 -0.34 -5.22 6.06
N ILE A 122 -1.51 -4.89 5.50
CA ILE A 122 -1.65 -4.05 4.29
C ILE A 122 -1.84 -2.61 4.73
N VAL A 123 -1.09 -1.67 4.13
CA VAL A 123 -1.28 -0.23 4.28
C VAL A 123 -1.35 0.41 2.89
N THR A 124 -2.55 0.67 2.43
CA THR A 124 -2.80 1.18 1.07
C THR A 124 -3.81 2.32 1.04
N ALA A 125 -3.58 3.33 0.20
CA ALA A 125 -4.60 4.31 -0.15
C ALA A 125 -5.60 3.80 -1.21
N GLY A 126 -5.51 2.53 -1.60
CA GLY A 126 -6.42 1.84 -2.49
C GLY A 126 -7.77 1.51 -1.85
N ILE A 127 -8.60 0.81 -2.61
CA ILE A 127 -9.99 0.50 -2.26
C ILE A 127 -10.07 -0.67 -1.28
N ASP A 128 -10.75 -0.46 -0.15
CA ASP A 128 -10.88 -1.42 0.96
C ASP A 128 -11.48 -2.77 0.56
N LEU A 129 -12.45 -2.78 -0.34
CA LEU A 129 -13.07 -4.00 -0.85
C LEU A 129 -12.05 -4.94 -1.48
N LEU A 130 -11.07 -4.38 -2.20
CA LEU A 130 -9.98 -5.13 -2.78
C LEU A 130 -8.97 -5.56 -1.71
N ALA A 131 -8.58 -4.65 -0.83
CA ALA A 131 -7.62 -4.93 0.23
C ALA A 131 -8.10 -6.03 1.19
N LYS A 132 -9.39 -6.03 1.54
CA LYS A 132 -10.02 -7.08 2.36
C LYS A 132 -10.00 -8.44 1.66
N ARG A 133 -10.26 -8.48 0.34
CA ARG A 133 -10.13 -9.72 -0.46
C ARG A 133 -8.70 -10.22 -0.47
N VAL A 134 -7.72 -9.34 -0.77
CA VAL A 134 -6.29 -9.69 -0.79
C VAL A 134 -5.85 -10.25 0.55
N ALA A 135 -6.24 -9.61 1.65
CA ALA A 135 -5.89 -10.06 2.99
C ALA A 135 -6.50 -11.43 3.31
N SER A 136 -7.76 -11.66 2.92
CA SER A 136 -8.44 -12.96 3.10
C SER A 136 -7.75 -14.07 2.31
N ASP A 137 -7.41 -13.80 1.04
CA ASP A 137 -6.82 -14.80 0.14
C ASP A 137 -5.40 -15.18 0.57
N LEU A 138 -4.59 -14.21 1.03
CA LEU A 138 -3.20 -14.41 1.44
C LEU A 138 -3.05 -14.79 2.92
N GLY A 139 -4.05 -14.53 3.76
CA GLY A 139 -3.99 -14.72 5.20
C GLY A 139 -3.23 -13.60 5.93
N ILE A 140 -3.37 -12.34 5.46
CA ILE A 140 -2.81 -11.16 6.11
C ILE A 140 -3.72 -10.71 7.25
N GLU A 141 -3.14 -10.37 8.41
CA GLU A 141 -3.89 -10.17 9.66
C GLU A 141 -4.54 -8.78 9.76
N TYR A 142 -3.86 -7.73 9.29
CA TYR A 142 -4.29 -6.35 9.47
C TYR A 142 -4.43 -5.64 8.11
N VAL A 143 -5.48 -4.83 7.99
CA VAL A 143 -5.77 -4.08 6.75
C VAL A 143 -6.08 -2.63 7.08
N PHE A 144 -5.35 -1.73 6.46
CA PHE A 144 -5.64 -0.30 6.41
C PHE A 144 -5.82 0.07 4.94
N ALA A 145 -7.03 0.48 4.58
CA ALA A 145 -7.41 0.86 3.22
C ALA A 145 -8.60 1.83 3.26
N ASN A 146 -8.84 2.57 2.21
CA ASN A 146 -9.88 3.60 2.18
C ASN A 146 -11.21 3.03 1.69
N GLU A 147 -12.28 3.35 2.40
CA GLU A 147 -13.60 2.80 2.12
C GLU A 147 -14.32 3.60 1.03
N VAL A 148 -15.05 2.87 0.19
CA VAL A 148 -16.09 3.42 -0.67
C VAL A 148 -17.45 3.03 -0.12
N ASN A 149 -18.33 4.01 0.12
CA ASN A 149 -19.61 3.76 0.75
C ASN A 149 -20.61 3.18 -0.24
N VAL A 150 -21.47 2.30 0.29
CA VAL A 150 -22.53 1.63 -0.46
C VAL A 150 -23.88 2.01 0.13
N GLY A 151 -24.81 2.42 -0.72
CA GLY A 151 -26.17 2.74 -0.35
C GLY A 151 -27.04 1.51 -0.06
N ALA A 152 -28.23 1.73 0.45
CA ALA A 152 -29.17 0.67 0.74
C ALA A 152 -29.63 -0.12 -0.52
N ASP A 153 -29.46 0.47 -1.70
CA ASP A 153 -29.72 -0.16 -3.00
C ASP A 153 -28.56 -0.99 -3.54
N GLY A 154 -27.46 -1.14 -2.76
CA GLY A 154 -26.26 -1.88 -3.14
C GLY A 154 -25.31 -1.12 -4.08
N ARG A 155 -25.59 0.13 -4.42
CA ARG A 155 -24.77 0.96 -5.32
C ARG A 155 -23.79 1.82 -4.54
N LEU A 156 -22.68 2.19 -5.20
CA LEU A 156 -21.75 3.17 -4.64
C LEU A 156 -22.46 4.52 -4.49
N THR A 157 -22.19 5.21 -3.38
CA THR A 157 -22.78 6.52 -3.10
C THR A 157 -21.94 7.68 -3.65
N GLY A 158 -20.67 7.45 -3.95
CA GLY A 158 -19.69 8.50 -4.20
C GLY A 158 -19.03 9.03 -2.94
N GLU A 159 -19.48 8.60 -1.77
CA GLU A 159 -18.84 8.92 -0.48
C GLU A 159 -17.92 7.78 -0.03
N GLY A 160 -17.06 8.06 0.97
CA GLY A 160 -16.15 7.08 1.53
C GLY A 160 -15.61 7.47 2.89
N VAL A 161 -14.71 6.65 3.43
CA VAL A 161 -14.01 6.92 4.69
C VAL A 161 -12.52 6.85 4.46
N LEU A 162 -11.81 7.90 4.87
CA LEU A 162 -10.35 7.97 4.81
C LEU A 162 -9.75 7.27 6.04
N HIS A 163 -9.00 6.20 5.80
CA HIS A 163 -8.22 5.49 6.83
C HIS A 163 -6.72 5.62 6.59
N VAL A 164 -6.32 5.79 5.33
CA VAL A 164 -4.91 5.90 4.91
C VAL A 164 -4.74 7.14 4.05
N GLU A 165 -4.06 8.14 4.61
CA GLU A 165 -3.61 9.29 3.85
C GLU A 165 -2.40 8.89 3.00
N LEU A 166 -2.48 9.13 1.67
CA LEU A 166 -1.51 8.63 0.70
C LEU A 166 -0.06 9.00 1.07
N MET A 167 0.15 10.22 1.55
CA MET A 167 1.48 10.75 1.90
C MET A 167 1.82 10.59 3.39
N GLN A 168 1.01 9.88 4.18
CA GLN A 168 1.15 9.75 5.63
C GLN A 168 0.89 8.32 6.12
N LYS A 169 1.29 7.33 5.33
CA LYS A 169 1.17 5.90 5.67
C LYS A 169 1.90 5.53 6.97
N ASP A 170 2.91 6.30 7.36
CA ASP A 170 3.65 6.17 8.63
C ASP A 170 2.73 6.21 9.85
N LYS A 171 1.66 6.98 9.83
CA LYS A 171 0.70 7.05 10.95
C LYS A 171 0.01 5.73 11.23
N ASN A 172 -0.37 4.99 10.19
CA ASN A 172 -1.00 3.67 10.33
C ASN A 172 0.01 2.65 10.87
N ILE A 173 1.27 2.73 10.43
CA ILE A 173 2.35 1.88 10.92
C ILE A 173 2.60 2.11 12.41
N GLN A 174 2.79 3.36 12.81
CA GLN A 174 3.04 3.74 14.21
C GLN A 174 1.89 3.28 15.12
N ALA A 175 0.64 3.53 14.71
CA ALA A 175 -0.54 3.13 15.47
C ALA A 175 -0.65 1.61 15.66
N LEU A 176 -0.37 0.80 14.61
CA LEU A 176 -0.41 -0.66 14.73
C LEU A 176 0.77 -1.19 15.55
N ALA A 177 1.97 -0.69 15.33
CA ALA A 177 3.16 -1.10 16.07
C ALA A 177 3.01 -0.81 17.58
N GLU A 178 2.47 0.35 17.95
CA GLU A 178 2.13 0.70 19.32
C GLU A 178 1.09 -0.25 19.92
N LYS A 179 -0.01 -0.51 19.18
CA LYS A 179 -1.08 -1.43 19.62
C LYS A 179 -0.57 -2.84 19.89
N LEU A 180 0.40 -3.32 19.10
CA LEU A 180 1.00 -4.64 19.23
C LEU A 180 2.20 -4.67 20.17
N HIS A 181 2.61 -3.54 20.73
CA HIS A 181 3.81 -3.38 21.55
C HIS A 181 5.10 -3.84 20.81
N ILE A 182 5.14 -3.65 19.47
CA ILE A 182 6.28 -3.98 18.63
C ILE A 182 7.08 -2.68 18.36
N PRO A 183 8.38 -2.63 18.65
CA PRO A 183 9.17 -1.45 18.34
C PRO A 183 9.31 -1.27 16.83
N LEU A 184 9.30 -0.03 16.36
CA LEU A 184 9.44 0.29 14.92
C LEU A 184 10.75 -0.26 14.31
N SER A 185 11.79 -0.40 15.13
CA SER A 185 13.06 -1.05 14.73
C SER A 185 12.94 -2.56 14.47
N ALA A 186 11.83 -3.21 14.86
CA ALA A 186 11.49 -4.60 14.53
C ALA A 186 10.40 -4.70 13.43
N CYS A 187 10.08 -3.58 12.78
CA CYS A 187 9.14 -3.53 11.66
C CYS A 187 9.88 -3.42 10.34
N ALA A 188 9.35 -4.09 9.31
CA ALA A 188 9.76 -3.90 7.92
C ALA A 188 8.61 -3.33 7.10
N ALA A 189 8.92 -2.55 6.06
CA ALA A 189 7.96 -2.04 5.10
C ALA A 189 8.38 -2.38 3.68
N VAL A 190 7.44 -2.83 2.86
CA VAL A 190 7.61 -3.14 1.45
C VAL A 190 6.71 -2.24 0.63
N GLY A 191 7.30 -1.47 -0.29
CA GLY A 191 6.59 -0.54 -1.16
C GLY A 191 7.28 -0.38 -2.50
N ASN A 192 6.65 0.26 -3.47
CA ASN A 192 7.16 0.39 -4.83
C ASN A 192 7.25 1.82 -5.35
N SER A 193 6.67 2.80 -4.65
CA SER A 193 6.55 4.17 -5.12
C SER A 193 6.96 5.21 -4.07
N CYS A 194 7.10 6.47 -4.48
CA CYS A 194 7.40 7.57 -3.56
C CYS A 194 6.34 7.74 -2.45
N PHE A 195 5.14 7.21 -2.63
CA PHE A 195 4.08 7.21 -1.62
C PHE A 195 4.37 6.26 -0.45
N ASP A 196 5.34 5.36 -0.58
CA ASP A 196 5.75 4.40 0.45
C ASP A 196 6.95 4.87 1.28
N ILE A 197 7.58 5.97 0.87
CA ILE A 197 8.71 6.56 1.62
C ILE A 197 8.35 6.83 3.08
N PRO A 198 7.14 7.35 3.43
CA PRO A 198 6.75 7.51 4.84
C PRO A 198 6.82 6.21 5.64
N MET A 199 6.50 5.07 5.03
CA MET A 199 6.61 3.76 5.69
C MET A 199 8.08 3.40 5.95
N PHE A 200 8.95 3.66 4.97
CA PHE A 200 10.39 3.37 5.10
C PHE A 200 11.07 4.25 6.14
N ASP A 201 10.62 5.49 6.29
CA ASP A 201 11.21 6.45 7.23
C ASP A 201 10.98 6.08 8.70
N VAL A 202 9.96 5.29 9.02
CA VAL A 202 9.65 4.87 10.40
C VAL A 202 10.01 3.42 10.70
N CYS A 203 10.00 2.52 9.71
CA CYS A 203 10.35 1.12 9.91
C CYS A 203 11.86 0.90 10.01
N GLY A 204 12.29 -0.10 10.80
CA GLY A 204 13.68 -0.52 10.89
C GLY A 204 14.29 -0.96 9.56
N LEU A 205 13.45 -1.51 8.64
CA LEU A 205 13.84 -1.93 7.30
C LEU A 205 12.81 -1.45 6.26
N GLY A 206 13.23 -0.61 5.33
CA GLY A 206 12.45 -0.21 4.16
C GLY A 206 12.93 -0.94 2.91
N ILE A 207 12.04 -1.61 2.20
CA ILE A 207 12.34 -2.39 1.00
C ILE A 207 11.59 -1.80 -0.20
N ALA A 208 12.33 -1.26 -1.16
CA ALA A 208 11.77 -0.90 -2.46
C ALA A 208 11.66 -2.14 -3.34
N PHE A 209 10.44 -2.60 -3.56
CA PHE A 209 10.14 -3.78 -4.38
C PHE A 209 9.61 -3.35 -5.74
N ASN A 210 10.19 -3.86 -6.84
CA ASN A 210 9.82 -3.51 -8.22
C ASN A 210 9.57 -1.98 -8.38
N PRO A 211 10.54 -1.12 -8.00
CA PRO A 211 10.30 0.29 -7.80
C PRO A 211 9.93 1.04 -9.07
N GLU A 212 8.93 1.91 -8.98
CA GLU A 212 8.42 2.73 -10.09
C GLU A 212 9.21 4.04 -10.27
N ASP A 213 9.84 4.54 -9.22
CA ASP A 213 10.52 5.84 -9.26
C ASP A 213 11.88 5.84 -8.55
N SER A 214 12.69 6.87 -8.84
CA SER A 214 14.02 7.02 -8.26
C SER A 214 14.01 7.46 -6.79
N CYS A 215 12.93 8.10 -6.33
CA CYS A 215 12.83 8.60 -4.96
C CYS A 215 12.69 7.43 -3.98
N VAL A 216 11.84 6.46 -4.31
CA VAL A 216 11.65 5.25 -3.49
C VAL A 216 12.94 4.41 -3.45
N VAL A 217 13.67 4.30 -4.57
CA VAL A 217 14.96 3.62 -4.63
C VAL A 217 16.00 4.27 -3.71
N GLN A 218 16.06 5.60 -3.68
CA GLN A 218 17.01 6.35 -2.85
C GLN A 218 16.67 6.34 -1.36
N SER A 219 15.42 6.04 -1.03
CA SER A 219 14.90 6.09 0.34
C SER A 219 14.91 4.74 1.03
N ALA A 220 14.98 3.65 0.27
CA ALA A 220 14.97 2.29 0.78
C ALA A 220 16.33 1.85 1.32
N ASP A 221 16.32 0.95 2.31
CA ASP A 221 17.51 0.26 2.80
C ASP A 221 17.91 -0.87 1.85
N LEU A 222 16.93 -1.48 1.18
CA LEU A 222 17.11 -2.57 0.22
C LEU A 222 16.25 -2.34 -1.03
N VAL A 223 16.77 -2.72 -2.19
CA VAL A 223 16.07 -2.62 -3.47
C VAL A 223 16.01 -3.97 -4.16
N ILE A 224 14.80 -4.44 -4.45
CA ILE A 224 14.53 -5.65 -5.24
C ILE A 224 13.86 -5.22 -6.54
N LYS A 225 14.55 -5.41 -7.65
CA LYS A 225 14.07 -4.97 -8.98
C LYS A 225 13.16 -6.00 -9.67
N ASP A 226 13.27 -7.25 -9.25
CA ASP A 226 12.47 -8.33 -9.79
C ASP A 226 11.03 -8.23 -9.29
N LYS A 227 10.06 -8.40 -10.19
CA LYS A 227 8.64 -8.47 -9.88
C LYS A 227 8.24 -9.88 -9.42
N ASP A 228 8.88 -10.33 -8.35
CA ASP A 228 8.72 -11.68 -7.79
C ASP A 228 8.94 -11.65 -6.28
N LEU A 229 7.87 -11.83 -5.51
CA LEU A 229 7.88 -11.77 -4.04
C LEU A 229 8.64 -12.95 -3.39
N HIS A 230 8.94 -14.01 -4.13
CA HIS A 230 9.86 -15.05 -3.62
C HIS A 230 11.23 -14.46 -3.24
N LYS A 231 11.65 -13.37 -3.90
CA LYS A 231 12.91 -12.68 -3.61
C LYS A 231 12.96 -12.02 -2.22
N LEU A 232 11.80 -11.79 -1.60
CA LEU A 232 11.72 -11.27 -0.23
C LEU A 232 11.95 -12.35 0.82
N ILE A 233 11.67 -13.62 0.53
CA ILE A 233 11.79 -14.73 1.48
C ILE A 233 13.23 -14.82 2.06
N PRO A 234 14.30 -14.90 1.26
CA PRO A 234 15.65 -14.94 1.81
C PRO A 234 16.06 -13.67 2.56
N VAL A 235 15.47 -12.52 2.20
CA VAL A 235 15.69 -11.27 2.94
C VAL A 235 15.10 -11.40 4.33
N PHE A 236 13.82 -11.77 4.45
CA PHE A 236 13.18 -11.93 5.76
C PHE A 236 13.85 -13.02 6.59
N ASP A 237 14.22 -14.16 5.98
CA ASP A 237 14.92 -15.25 6.67
C ASP A 237 16.22 -14.78 7.33
N SER A 238 16.99 -13.92 6.67
CA SER A 238 18.24 -13.36 7.21
C SER A 238 18.05 -12.50 8.47
N TYR A 239 16.86 -11.92 8.67
CA TYR A 239 16.52 -11.14 9.87
C TYR A 239 15.81 -11.95 10.95
N ILE A 240 15.30 -13.15 10.62
CA ILE A 240 14.69 -14.06 11.60
C ILE A 240 15.77 -14.84 12.35
N GLN A 241 16.82 -15.25 11.65
CA GLN A 241 17.90 -16.12 12.18
C GLN A 241 18.96 -15.37 12.98
N GLN A 242 18.90 -14.04 13.13
CA GLN A 242 19.90 -13.33 13.93
C GLN A 242 19.72 -13.68 15.41
N PRO A 243 20.68 -14.40 16.07
CA PRO A 243 20.62 -14.60 17.50
C PRO A 243 20.69 -13.23 18.18
N ILE A 244 19.84 -13.02 19.18
CA ILE A 244 19.88 -11.85 20.06
C ILE A 244 21.32 -11.77 20.60
N GLN A 245 22.11 -10.83 20.09
CA GLN A 245 23.38 -10.48 20.73
C GLN A 245 23.00 -9.82 22.06
N GLN A 246 23.20 -10.57 23.13
CA GLN A 246 23.02 -10.12 24.53
C GLN A 246 24.02 -9.00 24.88
#